data_771fb6f887a82ee7874c3abcea12ba30
#
_entry.id   771fb6f887a82ee7874c3abcea12ba30
#
_cell.length_a   1.000
_cell.length_b   1.000
_cell.length_c   1.000
_cell.angle_alpha   90.00
_cell.angle_beta   90.00
_cell.angle_gamma   90.00
#
_symmetry.space_group_name_H-M   'P 1'
#
loop_
_entity.id
_entity.type
_entity.pdbx_description
1 polymer ?
#
loop_
_entity_poly.entity_id
_entity_poly.type
_entity_poly.pdbx_seq_one_letter_code
_entity_poly.pdbx_strand_id
1 'polypeptide(L)'
;MKVSVKIPATTANLGPGFDSFGLALPIFNTIIVEETIMPGTGIEINLIDETNSQDIISIPTDENNIVYKAIELLYNSIGQVPSELKITIKTQIPIARGLGSSASIIVGGLIAANELLGRPADEAALLSIATELEDHPDNITPALVGGCVVSSIEEDGSVVYSKMNWPRDWAITVCVPDYELSTSIARSVLPKEVSDRKSVV
;
A
#
# COMPACT_ATOMS: atom_id res chain seq x y z
N MET A 1 -6.36 -16.37 -16.06
CA MET A 1 -7.42 -15.47 -15.53
C MET A 1 -6.86 -14.06 -15.45
N LYS A 2 -7.71 -12.99 -15.40
CA LYS A 2 -7.24 -11.60 -15.33
C LYS A 2 -8.09 -10.81 -14.35
N VAL A 3 -7.46 -10.12 -13.43
CA VAL A 3 -8.09 -9.30 -12.39
C VAL A 3 -7.55 -7.88 -12.47
N SER A 4 -8.41 -6.89 -12.34
CA SER A 4 -8.05 -5.47 -12.29
C SER A 4 -8.63 -4.83 -11.05
N VAL A 5 -7.79 -4.20 -10.25
CA VAL A 5 -8.15 -3.60 -8.96
C VAL A 5 -7.75 -2.12 -8.95
N LYS A 6 -8.63 -1.26 -8.43
CA LYS A 6 -8.32 0.15 -8.17
C LYS A 6 -8.13 0.37 -6.69
N ILE A 7 -6.99 0.90 -6.30
CA ILE A 7 -6.63 1.15 -4.90
C ILE A 7 -6.42 2.64 -4.69
N PRO A 8 -7.02 3.23 -3.65
CA PRO A 8 -6.86 4.65 -3.37
C PRO A 8 -5.45 5.01 -2.88
N ALA A 9 -5.06 6.24 -3.10
CA ALA A 9 -4.01 6.89 -2.35
C ALA A 9 -4.39 7.01 -0.88
N THR A 10 -3.40 7.15 -0.02
CA THR A 10 -3.62 7.36 1.41
C THR A 10 -2.73 8.46 1.94
N THR A 11 -3.18 9.12 2.98
CA THR A 11 -2.35 9.98 3.80
C THR A 11 -2.41 9.50 5.24
N ALA A 12 -1.27 9.50 5.91
CA ALA A 12 -1.11 8.91 7.23
C ALA A 12 -0.69 9.95 8.27
N ASN A 13 -0.66 9.52 9.53
CA ASN A 13 -0.25 10.31 10.70
C ASN A 13 -1.22 11.44 11.08
N LEU A 14 -1.76 12.20 10.17
CA LEU A 14 -2.72 13.30 10.37
C LEU A 14 -2.42 14.17 11.63
N GLY A 15 -1.17 14.60 11.78
CA GLY A 15 -0.68 15.31 12.95
C GLY A 15 -0.25 14.36 14.07
N PRO A 16 -0.96 14.28 15.21
CA PRO A 16 -0.51 13.51 16.38
C PRO A 16 -0.74 12.00 16.29
N GLY A 17 -1.38 11.52 15.23
CA GLY A 17 -1.71 10.09 15.05
C GLY A 17 -0.61 9.25 14.44
N PHE A 18 0.63 9.48 14.83
CA PHE A 18 1.82 8.80 14.30
C PHE A 18 1.67 7.28 14.27
N ASP A 19 1.89 6.69 13.08
CA ASP A 19 1.75 5.26 12.77
C ASP A 19 0.38 4.64 13.07
N SER A 20 -0.66 5.46 13.30
CA SER A 20 -1.99 4.98 13.67
C SER A 20 -3.10 5.53 12.79
N PHE A 21 -3.08 6.84 12.48
CA PHE A 21 -4.14 7.45 11.69
C PHE A 21 -3.87 7.38 10.21
N GLY A 22 -4.89 6.95 9.45
CA GLY A 22 -4.83 6.92 8.00
C GLY A 22 -6.15 7.32 7.34
N LEU A 23 -6.04 7.90 6.15
CA LEU A 23 -7.17 8.41 5.38
C LEU A 23 -7.00 8.06 3.90
N ALA A 24 -7.99 7.41 3.31
CA ALA A 24 -8.05 7.15 1.88
C ALA A 24 -8.44 8.42 1.10
N LEU A 25 -7.76 8.64 -0.02
CA LEU A 25 -7.93 9.80 -0.89
C LEU A 25 -8.47 9.38 -2.27
N PRO A 26 -9.24 10.22 -2.98
CA PRO A 26 -9.85 9.86 -4.26
C PRO A 26 -8.89 9.99 -5.46
N ILE A 27 -7.66 9.50 -5.31
CA ILE A 27 -6.65 9.32 -6.36
C ILE A 27 -6.32 7.83 -6.36
N PHE A 28 -6.18 7.18 -7.52
CA PHE A 28 -6.15 5.73 -7.56
C PHE A 28 -4.99 5.20 -8.41
N ASN A 29 -4.33 4.17 -7.91
CA ASN A 29 -3.55 3.26 -8.76
C ASN A 29 -4.44 2.13 -9.28
N THR A 30 -4.10 1.59 -10.45
CA THR A 30 -4.75 0.40 -10.99
C THR A 30 -3.72 -0.71 -11.13
N ILE A 31 -3.97 -1.82 -10.45
CA ILE A 31 -3.13 -3.02 -10.50
C ILE A 31 -3.89 -4.08 -11.30
N ILE A 32 -3.26 -4.60 -12.34
CA ILE A 32 -3.81 -5.65 -13.17
C ILE A 32 -2.88 -6.85 -13.08
N VAL A 33 -3.41 -7.99 -12.64
CA VAL A 33 -2.69 -9.25 -12.57
C VAL A 33 -3.36 -10.25 -13.49
N GLU A 34 -2.58 -10.88 -14.34
CA GLU A 34 -3.02 -11.85 -15.33
C GLU A 34 -2.14 -13.09 -15.26
N GLU A 35 -2.75 -14.26 -15.10
CA GLU A 35 -2.06 -15.53 -15.25
C GLU A 35 -1.81 -15.79 -16.73
N THR A 36 -0.56 -16.00 -17.10
CA THR A 36 -0.19 -16.35 -18.46
C THR A 36 -0.23 -17.86 -18.65
N ILE A 37 -0.66 -18.30 -19.84
CA ILE A 37 -0.79 -19.72 -20.16
C ILE A 37 0.49 -20.26 -20.79
N MET A 38 1.48 -19.40 -21.02
CA MET A 38 2.74 -19.77 -21.69
C MET A 38 3.79 -20.20 -20.67
N PRO A 39 4.10 -21.51 -20.54
CA PRO A 39 5.12 -21.98 -19.62
C PRO A 39 6.51 -21.37 -19.96
N GLY A 40 7.25 -20.95 -18.93
CA GLY A 40 8.60 -20.42 -19.06
C GLY A 40 8.69 -18.92 -19.35
N THR A 41 7.57 -18.18 -19.32
CA THR A 41 7.59 -16.70 -19.45
C THR A 41 7.98 -16.00 -18.15
N GLY A 42 7.84 -16.70 -17.01
CA GLY A 42 8.15 -16.13 -15.70
C GLY A 42 7.25 -14.94 -15.37
N ILE A 43 7.86 -13.92 -14.78
CA ILE A 43 7.14 -12.72 -14.32
C ILE A 43 7.41 -11.57 -15.29
N GLU A 44 6.35 -10.95 -15.79
CA GLU A 44 6.44 -9.73 -16.59
C GLU A 44 5.76 -8.59 -15.81
N ILE A 45 6.51 -7.54 -15.47
CA ILE A 45 5.97 -6.36 -14.78
C ILE A 45 6.06 -5.14 -15.68
N ASN A 46 4.93 -4.52 -15.96
CA ASN A 46 4.81 -3.32 -16.76
C ASN A 46 4.35 -2.15 -15.88
N LEU A 47 5.12 -1.06 -15.89
CA LEU A 47 4.77 0.18 -15.21
C LEU A 47 4.28 1.20 -16.22
N ILE A 48 3.12 1.79 -15.97
CA ILE A 48 2.54 2.89 -16.75
C ILE A 48 2.36 4.07 -15.79
N ASP A 49 3.19 5.10 -15.97
CA ASP A 49 3.08 6.34 -15.20
C ASP A 49 2.03 7.26 -15.85
N GLU A 50 0.94 7.50 -15.14
CA GLU A 50 -0.15 8.40 -15.54
C GLU A 50 -0.12 9.72 -14.73
N THR A 51 0.95 9.98 -13.94
CA THR A 51 1.04 11.18 -13.10
C THR A 51 1.38 12.43 -13.89
N ASN A 52 1.84 12.28 -15.15
CA ASN A 52 2.45 13.34 -15.95
C ASN A 52 3.68 13.97 -15.29
N SER A 53 4.32 13.29 -14.34
CA SER A 53 5.57 13.70 -13.75
C SER A 53 6.70 13.53 -14.77
N GLN A 54 7.72 14.38 -14.69
CA GLN A 54 8.94 14.19 -15.47
C GLN A 54 9.94 13.28 -14.74
N ASP A 55 9.59 12.84 -13.54
CA ASP A 55 10.45 12.03 -12.69
C ASP A 55 10.32 10.56 -13.10
N ILE A 56 11.29 10.04 -13.83
CA ILE A 56 11.40 8.62 -14.13
C ILE A 56 11.95 7.93 -12.89
N ILE A 57 11.07 7.32 -12.11
CA ILE A 57 11.48 6.53 -10.96
C ILE A 57 11.79 5.11 -11.43
N SER A 58 12.99 4.64 -11.12
CA SER A 58 13.40 3.27 -11.37
C SER A 58 12.74 2.33 -10.36
N ILE A 59 11.51 1.87 -10.66
CA ILE A 59 10.87 0.79 -9.91
C ILE A 59 11.35 -0.53 -10.51
N PRO A 60 11.78 -1.51 -9.69
CA PRO A 60 12.14 -2.84 -10.20
C PRO A 60 11.00 -3.46 -11.02
N THR A 61 11.33 -4.08 -12.14
CA THR A 61 10.39 -4.82 -13.00
C THR A 61 10.61 -6.32 -12.95
N ASP A 62 11.26 -6.78 -11.90
CA ASP A 62 11.60 -8.17 -11.60
C ASP A 62 10.99 -8.60 -10.26
N GLU A 63 11.46 -9.72 -9.72
CA GLU A 63 11.04 -10.31 -8.43
C GLU A 63 11.29 -9.39 -7.22
N ASN A 64 12.12 -8.33 -7.38
CA ASN A 64 12.31 -7.34 -6.32
C ASN A 64 11.18 -6.30 -6.23
N ASN A 65 10.26 -6.29 -7.19
CA ASN A 65 9.12 -5.40 -7.14
C ASN A 65 8.20 -5.74 -5.97
N ILE A 66 7.78 -4.72 -5.24
CA ILE A 66 6.96 -4.90 -4.02
C ILE A 66 5.60 -5.52 -4.31
N VAL A 67 5.03 -5.30 -5.51
CA VAL A 67 3.77 -5.95 -5.91
C VAL A 67 3.95 -7.46 -6.03
N TYR A 68 5.07 -7.91 -6.60
CA TYR A 68 5.35 -9.32 -6.72
C TYR A 68 5.59 -9.97 -5.36
N LYS A 69 6.37 -9.33 -4.48
CA LYS A 69 6.59 -9.82 -3.11
C LYS A 69 5.28 -9.97 -2.33
N ALA A 70 4.35 -9.02 -2.49
CA ALA A 70 3.03 -9.12 -1.88
C ALA A 70 2.24 -10.34 -2.39
N ILE A 71 2.23 -10.53 -3.71
CA ILE A 71 1.58 -11.69 -4.34
C ILE A 71 2.23 -13.00 -3.86
N GLU A 72 3.56 -13.07 -3.86
CA GLU A 72 4.31 -14.24 -3.43
C GLU A 72 4.02 -14.63 -1.97
N LEU A 73 3.97 -13.65 -1.07
CA LEU A 73 3.62 -13.91 0.34
C LEU A 73 2.22 -14.51 0.47
N LEU A 74 1.24 -14.02 -0.27
CA LEU A 74 -0.11 -14.58 -0.26
C LEU A 74 -0.13 -16.02 -0.79
N TYR A 75 0.54 -16.29 -1.92
CA TYR A 75 0.64 -17.62 -2.47
C TYR A 75 1.32 -18.59 -1.49
N ASN A 76 2.43 -18.16 -0.88
CA ASN A 76 3.16 -18.97 0.10
C ASN A 76 2.32 -19.26 1.35
N SER A 77 1.47 -18.33 1.79
CA SER A 77 0.60 -18.52 2.96
C SER A 77 -0.40 -19.68 2.80
N ILE A 78 -0.72 -20.05 1.56
CA ILE A 78 -1.61 -21.17 1.22
C ILE A 78 -0.85 -22.38 0.64
N GLY A 79 0.48 -22.39 0.75
CA GLY A 79 1.33 -23.48 0.27
C GLY A 79 1.43 -23.58 -1.25
N GLN A 80 1.21 -22.48 -1.97
CA GLN A 80 1.37 -22.39 -3.42
C GLN A 80 2.53 -21.46 -3.79
N VAL A 81 2.97 -21.55 -5.03
CA VAL A 81 3.99 -20.67 -5.60
C VAL A 81 3.36 -19.97 -6.81
N PRO A 82 3.50 -18.64 -6.95
CA PRO A 82 3.02 -17.96 -8.14
C PRO A 82 3.77 -18.51 -9.36
N SER A 83 3.01 -18.87 -10.38
CA SER A 83 3.58 -19.33 -11.65
C SER A 83 3.82 -18.14 -12.57
N GLU A 84 3.34 -18.19 -13.75
CA GLU A 84 3.57 -17.19 -14.79
C GLU A 84 2.58 -16.04 -14.67
N LEU A 85 3.06 -14.87 -14.24
CA LEU A 85 2.24 -13.69 -14.00
C LEU A 85 2.66 -12.53 -14.88
N LYS A 86 1.66 -11.89 -15.49
CA LYS A 86 1.82 -10.56 -16.09
C LYS A 86 1.13 -9.53 -15.20
N ILE A 87 1.92 -8.62 -14.67
CA ILE A 87 1.48 -7.57 -13.76
C ILE A 87 1.59 -6.23 -14.48
N THR A 88 0.53 -5.44 -14.47
CA THR A 88 0.56 -4.08 -14.98
C THR A 88 0.17 -3.12 -13.87
N ILE A 89 1.05 -2.20 -13.55
CA ILE A 89 0.85 -1.14 -12.56
C ILE A 89 0.62 0.16 -13.32
N LYS A 90 -0.59 0.73 -13.21
CA LYS A 90 -0.88 2.07 -13.70
C LYS A 90 -0.94 3.00 -12.50
N THR A 91 -0.01 3.93 -12.41
CA THR A 91 0.08 4.83 -11.27
C THR A 91 -0.39 6.24 -11.62
N GLN A 92 -1.36 6.73 -10.82
CA GLN A 92 -1.78 8.14 -10.76
C GLN A 92 -1.35 8.77 -9.43
N ILE A 93 -0.80 7.97 -8.51
CA ILE A 93 -0.35 8.40 -7.20
C ILE A 93 1.14 8.74 -7.29
N PRO A 94 1.54 10.01 -7.07
CA PRO A 94 2.95 10.40 -7.06
C PRO A 94 3.76 9.57 -6.07
N ILE A 95 4.90 9.04 -6.53
CA ILE A 95 5.75 8.16 -5.72
C ILE A 95 6.63 9.00 -4.79
N ALA A 96 6.89 8.49 -3.58
CA ALA A 96 7.73 9.13 -2.55
C ALA A 96 7.29 10.58 -2.19
N ARG A 97 5.98 10.84 -2.18
CA ARG A 97 5.40 12.15 -1.84
C ARG A 97 4.40 12.09 -0.68
N GLY A 98 4.47 11.04 0.15
CA GLY A 98 3.60 10.88 1.31
C GLY A 98 2.15 10.56 0.99
N LEU A 99 1.88 9.98 -0.20
CA LEU A 99 0.53 9.61 -0.65
C LEU A 99 0.25 8.10 -0.66
N GLY A 100 1.02 7.32 0.07
CA GLY A 100 0.78 5.87 0.22
C GLY A 100 0.88 5.08 -1.09
N SER A 101 1.74 5.50 -2.02
CA SER A 101 1.89 4.80 -3.30
C SER A 101 2.34 3.35 -3.13
N SER A 102 3.30 3.07 -2.22
CA SER A 102 3.75 1.71 -1.87
C SER A 102 2.59 0.87 -1.35
N ALA A 103 1.88 1.37 -0.33
CA ALA A 103 0.73 0.68 0.27
C ALA A 103 -0.35 0.35 -0.77
N SER A 104 -0.63 1.27 -1.70
CA SER A 104 -1.61 1.03 -2.77
C SER A 104 -1.19 -0.09 -3.72
N ILE A 105 0.11 -0.22 -4.01
CA ILE A 105 0.67 -1.26 -4.88
C ILE A 105 0.64 -2.61 -4.16
N ILE A 106 1.03 -2.67 -2.89
CA ILE A 106 0.99 -3.88 -2.06
C ILE A 106 -0.45 -4.40 -1.96
N VAL A 107 -1.37 -3.56 -1.50
CA VAL A 107 -2.78 -3.92 -1.32
C VAL A 107 -3.43 -4.33 -2.65
N GLY A 108 -3.12 -3.62 -3.73
CA GLY A 108 -3.63 -3.95 -5.06
C GLY A 108 -3.16 -5.31 -5.56
N GLY A 109 -1.88 -5.64 -5.35
CA GLY A 109 -1.32 -6.95 -5.66
C GLY A 109 -1.99 -8.07 -4.86
N LEU A 110 -2.15 -7.87 -3.54
CA LEU A 110 -2.78 -8.85 -2.66
C LEU A 110 -4.24 -9.10 -3.03
N ILE A 111 -5.05 -8.05 -3.25
CA ILE A 111 -6.45 -8.22 -3.65
C ILE A 111 -6.53 -8.93 -5.00
N ALA A 112 -5.71 -8.54 -5.99
CA ALA A 112 -5.74 -9.17 -7.29
C ALA A 112 -5.36 -10.66 -7.23
N ALA A 113 -4.32 -11.00 -6.47
CA ALA A 113 -3.91 -12.38 -6.25
C ALA A 113 -4.96 -13.18 -5.48
N ASN A 114 -5.56 -12.60 -4.46
CA ASN A 114 -6.61 -13.25 -3.67
C ASN A 114 -7.84 -13.59 -4.55
N GLU A 115 -8.23 -12.69 -5.46
CA GLU A 115 -9.29 -12.96 -6.44
C GLU A 115 -8.92 -14.08 -7.41
N LEU A 116 -7.67 -14.10 -7.92
CA LEU A 116 -7.19 -15.17 -8.81
C LEU A 116 -7.23 -16.54 -8.14
N LEU A 117 -6.91 -16.58 -6.85
CA LEU A 117 -6.89 -17.80 -6.03
C LEU A 117 -8.27 -18.23 -5.50
N GLY A 118 -9.35 -17.50 -5.84
CA GLY A 118 -10.70 -17.79 -5.36
C GLY A 118 -10.96 -17.31 -3.92
N ARG A 119 -10.25 -16.30 -3.46
CA ARG A 119 -10.40 -15.62 -2.15
C ARG A 119 -10.08 -16.50 -0.93
N PRO A 120 -8.91 -17.14 -0.87
CA PRO A 120 -8.54 -17.95 0.29
C PRO A 120 -8.27 -17.12 1.55
N ALA A 121 -7.89 -15.85 1.41
CA ALA A 121 -7.59 -14.95 2.51
C ALA A 121 -8.75 -13.98 2.79
N ASP A 122 -9.08 -13.79 4.04
CA ASP A 122 -10.00 -12.74 4.49
C ASP A 122 -9.28 -11.38 4.64
N GLU A 123 -10.03 -10.36 5.04
CA GLU A 123 -9.52 -8.99 5.21
C GLU A 123 -8.40 -8.92 6.26
N ALA A 124 -8.53 -9.64 7.37
CA ALA A 124 -7.53 -9.65 8.45
C ALA A 124 -6.21 -10.26 7.97
N ALA A 125 -6.28 -11.38 7.23
CA ALA A 125 -5.10 -12.01 6.65
C ALA A 125 -4.41 -11.10 5.63
N LEU A 126 -5.18 -10.42 4.76
CA LEU A 126 -4.63 -9.46 3.80
C LEU A 126 -3.96 -8.27 4.49
N LEU A 127 -4.54 -7.74 5.58
CA LEU A 127 -3.94 -6.67 6.39
C LEU A 127 -2.62 -7.13 7.01
N SER A 128 -2.57 -8.31 7.60
CA SER A 128 -1.35 -8.84 8.22
C SER A 128 -0.23 -9.01 7.20
N ILE A 129 -0.51 -9.62 6.04
CA ILE A 129 0.48 -9.81 4.97
C ILE A 129 0.98 -8.44 4.43
N ALA A 130 0.06 -7.49 4.22
CA ALA A 130 0.44 -6.17 3.73
C ALA A 130 1.31 -5.40 4.73
N THR A 131 1.01 -5.52 6.02
CA THR A 131 1.74 -4.83 7.09
C THR A 131 3.13 -5.45 7.32
N GLU A 132 3.31 -6.75 7.06
CA GLU A 132 4.63 -7.39 7.06
C GLU A 132 5.61 -6.73 6.06
N LEU A 133 5.09 -6.19 4.96
CA LEU A 133 5.91 -5.53 3.92
C LEU A 133 6.15 -4.04 4.16
N GLU A 134 5.25 -3.35 4.85
CA GLU A 134 5.29 -1.89 5.02
C GLU A 134 5.69 -1.47 6.44
N ASP A 135 5.72 -2.38 7.41
CA ASP A 135 6.00 -2.15 8.85
C ASP A 135 4.96 -1.27 9.58
N HIS A 136 4.00 -0.64 8.88
CA HIS A 136 3.04 0.28 9.48
C HIS A 136 1.64 0.08 8.88
N PRO A 137 0.57 0.08 9.70
CA PRO A 137 -0.78 -0.16 9.23
C PRO A 137 -1.48 1.10 8.71
N ASP A 138 -0.95 2.29 8.97
CA ASP A 138 -1.61 3.58 8.79
C ASP A 138 -1.88 3.97 7.33
N ASN A 139 -1.10 3.45 6.37
CA ASN A 139 -1.37 3.57 4.93
C ASN A 139 -2.07 2.31 4.38
N ILE A 140 -1.68 1.13 4.85
CA ILE A 140 -2.23 -0.15 4.39
C ILE A 140 -3.72 -0.26 4.70
N THR A 141 -4.11 0.03 5.95
CA THR A 141 -5.51 -0.12 6.38
C THR A 141 -6.45 0.74 5.56
N PRO A 142 -6.26 2.07 5.42
CA PRO A 142 -7.17 2.86 4.60
C PRO A 142 -7.09 2.54 3.11
N ALA A 143 -5.96 2.03 2.60
CA ALA A 143 -5.88 1.55 1.22
C ALA A 143 -6.79 0.34 0.99
N LEU A 144 -6.88 -0.58 1.94
CA LEU A 144 -7.69 -1.79 1.84
C LEU A 144 -9.17 -1.52 2.12
N VAL A 145 -9.47 -0.87 3.26
CA VAL A 145 -10.85 -0.75 3.77
C VAL A 145 -11.53 0.58 3.42
N GLY A 146 -10.76 1.55 2.96
CA GLY A 146 -11.25 2.91 2.64
C GLY A 146 -11.58 3.76 3.87
N GLY A 147 -11.84 5.05 3.64
CA GLY A 147 -12.26 6.00 4.66
C GLY A 147 -11.14 6.51 5.56
N CYS A 148 -11.53 7.05 6.72
CA CYS A 148 -10.63 7.47 7.78
C CYS A 148 -10.57 6.36 8.83
N VAL A 149 -9.37 5.94 9.20
CA VAL A 149 -9.16 4.81 10.12
C VAL A 149 -8.14 5.14 11.19
N VAL A 150 -8.31 4.51 12.34
CA VAL A 150 -7.28 4.35 13.36
C VAL A 150 -6.92 2.88 13.37
N SER A 151 -5.65 2.55 13.27
CA SER A 151 -5.17 1.17 13.24
C SER A 151 -3.95 0.99 14.14
N SER A 152 -3.76 -0.22 14.60
CA SER A 152 -2.62 -0.65 15.43
C SER A 152 -2.23 -2.08 15.08
N ILE A 153 -0.96 -2.42 15.33
CA ILE A 153 -0.46 -3.78 15.24
C ILE A 153 -0.43 -4.35 16.65
N GLU A 154 -1.04 -5.52 16.85
CA GLU A 154 -0.99 -6.26 18.10
C GLU A 154 0.32 -7.05 18.23
N GLU A 155 0.60 -7.58 19.43
CA GLU A 155 1.82 -8.35 19.69
C GLU A 155 1.98 -9.61 18.84
N ASP A 156 0.88 -10.16 18.36
CA ASP A 156 0.86 -11.33 17.46
C ASP A 156 0.99 -10.99 15.98
N GLY A 157 1.16 -9.69 15.64
CA GLY A 157 1.27 -9.18 14.27
C GLY A 157 -0.08 -8.95 13.58
N SER A 158 -1.20 -9.24 14.26
CA SER A 158 -2.52 -8.91 13.71
C SER A 158 -2.77 -7.41 13.69
N VAL A 159 -3.55 -6.95 12.72
CA VAL A 159 -3.93 -5.52 12.61
C VAL A 159 -5.35 -5.35 13.09
N VAL A 160 -5.52 -4.52 14.10
CA VAL A 160 -6.82 -4.05 14.56
C VAL A 160 -7.08 -2.63 14.09
N TYR A 161 -8.30 -2.31 13.72
CA TYR A 161 -8.63 -0.98 13.26
C TYR A 161 -10.07 -0.58 13.61
N SER A 162 -10.30 0.72 13.62
CA SER A 162 -11.64 1.32 13.74
C SER A 162 -11.83 2.39 12.67
N LYS A 163 -12.94 2.34 11.97
CA LYS A 163 -13.32 3.40 11.02
C LYS A 163 -13.92 4.59 11.76
N MET A 164 -13.45 5.78 11.42
CA MET A 164 -13.98 7.02 11.92
C MET A 164 -14.94 7.65 10.92
N ASN A 165 -16.02 8.23 11.45
CA ASN A 165 -16.93 9.03 10.62
C ASN A 165 -16.25 10.35 10.25
N TRP A 166 -15.92 10.52 8.99
CA TRP A 166 -15.45 11.81 8.48
C TRP A 166 -16.60 12.80 8.41
N PRO A 167 -16.48 14.00 9.00
CA PRO A 167 -17.54 15.01 8.94
C PRO A 167 -17.81 15.42 7.48
N ARG A 168 -19.07 15.37 7.07
CA ARG A 168 -19.44 15.61 5.66
C ARG A 168 -19.13 17.03 5.18
N ASP A 169 -19.09 17.99 6.10
CA ASP A 169 -18.84 19.40 5.81
C ASP A 169 -17.34 19.76 5.77
N TRP A 170 -16.46 18.77 5.99
CA TRP A 170 -15.03 19.00 5.96
C TRP A 170 -14.47 18.68 4.58
N ALA A 171 -13.77 19.66 4.00
CA ALA A 171 -12.98 19.46 2.82
C ALA A 171 -11.57 19.00 3.18
N ILE A 172 -11.01 18.10 2.36
CA ILE A 172 -9.62 17.66 2.47
C ILE A 172 -8.83 18.41 1.40
N THR A 173 -7.79 19.11 1.83
CA THR A 173 -6.82 19.73 0.92
C THR A 173 -5.49 19.01 1.10
N VAL A 174 -4.94 18.52 0.00
CA VAL A 174 -3.65 17.81 -0.02
C VAL A 174 -2.63 18.70 -0.73
N CYS A 175 -1.52 18.99 -0.05
CA CYS A 175 -0.36 19.66 -0.65
C CYS A 175 0.69 18.60 -0.99
N VAL A 176 0.95 18.42 -2.28
CA VAL A 176 1.96 17.49 -2.77
C VAL A 176 3.24 18.26 -3.09
N PRO A 177 4.37 17.95 -2.42
CA PRO A 177 5.63 18.64 -2.74
C PRO A 177 6.12 18.24 -4.14
N ASP A 178 6.91 19.10 -4.74
CA ASP A 178 7.57 18.85 -6.03
C ASP A 178 8.89 18.06 -5.91
N TYR A 179 9.31 17.75 -4.68
CA TYR A 179 10.48 16.93 -4.36
C TYR A 179 10.08 15.62 -3.69
N GLU A 180 10.95 14.62 -3.81
CA GLU A 180 10.79 13.33 -3.15
C GLU A 180 11.23 13.37 -1.69
N LEU A 181 10.45 12.74 -0.84
CA LEU A 181 10.78 12.53 0.57
C LEU A 181 10.44 11.08 0.96
N SER A 182 11.46 10.25 1.08
CA SER A 182 11.26 8.88 1.55
C SER A 182 10.90 8.85 3.03
N THR A 183 10.06 7.89 3.42
CA THR A 183 9.68 7.66 4.82
C THR A 183 10.89 7.42 5.72
N SER A 184 11.91 6.70 5.22
CA SER A 184 13.15 6.44 5.97
C SER A 184 13.93 7.70 6.27
N ILE A 185 14.04 8.63 5.32
CA ILE A 185 14.69 9.94 5.54
C ILE A 185 13.87 10.77 6.54
N ALA A 186 12.56 10.86 6.36
CA ALA A 186 11.69 11.59 7.27
C ALA A 186 11.81 11.07 8.72
N ARG A 187 11.82 9.75 8.91
CA ARG A 187 12.00 9.13 10.22
C ARG A 187 13.39 9.37 10.82
N SER A 188 14.44 9.42 10.02
CA SER A 188 15.82 9.59 10.49
C SER A 188 16.07 10.93 11.20
N VAL A 189 15.27 11.95 10.91
CA VAL A 189 15.38 13.29 11.52
C VAL A 189 14.52 13.48 12.77
N LEU A 190 13.68 12.49 13.10
CA LEU A 190 12.90 12.53 14.34
C LEU A 190 13.79 12.33 15.56
N PRO A 191 13.57 13.08 16.66
CA PRO A 191 14.32 12.87 17.89
C PRO A 191 13.99 11.49 18.47
N LYS A 192 15.03 10.75 18.90
CA LYS A 192 14.87 9.44 19.54
C LYS A 192 14.27 9.53 20.94
N GLU A 193 14.42 10.67 21.58
CA GLU A 193 13.91 10.94 22.92
C GLU A 193 13.23 12.30 22.96
N VAL A 194 12.07 12.37 23.58
CA VAL A 194 11.31 13.61 23.81
C VAL A 194 11.12 13.76 25.31
N SER A 195 11.43 14.95 25.86
CA SER A 195 11.23 15.20 27.28
C SER A 195 9.74 15.21 27.62
N ASP A 196 9.34 14.68 28.79
CA ASP A 196 7.95 14.60 29.27
C ASP A 196 7.16 15.91 29.14
N ARG A 197 7.82 17.04 29.25
CA ARG A 197 7.20 18.37 29.11
C ARG A 197 6.77 18.69 27.68
N LYS A 198 7.28 17.99 26.67
CA LYS A 198 6.99 18.19 25.26
C LYS A 198 6.11 17.11 24.64
N SER A 199 5.86 16.04 25.38
CA SER A 199 5.01 14.93 24.94
C SER A 199 3.52 15.16 25.19
N VAL A 200 3.16 16.32 25.73
CA VAL A 200 1.77 16.73 25.95
C VAL A 200 1.43 17.86 24.97
N VAL A 201 1.20 17.51 23.74
CA VAL A 201 0.54 18.39 22.77
C VAL A 201 -0.43 17.57 21.96
#